data_03a085711680a88bcc32cbb44b788fb9
#
_entry.id   03a085711680a88bcc32cbb44b788fb9
#
_cell.length_a   1.000
_cell.length_b   1.000
_cell.length_c   1.000
_cell.angle_alpha   90.00
_cell.angle_beta   90.00
_cell.angle_gamma   90.00
#
_symmetry.space_group_name_H-M   'P 1'
#
loop_
_entity.id
_entity.type
_entity.pdbx_description
1 polymer ?
#
loop_
_entity_poly.entity_id
_entity_poly.type
_entity_poly.pdbx_seq_one_letter_code
_entity_poly.pdbx_strand_id
1 'polypeptide(L)'
;MMFISLGIGAAMAIILIVVVSVLTGGSSSKANQASKSALIGTKVSGFTLNSLTGGTIKAPYETGHPTVLFFFASWCGPCHVELPRVAKYLSAHPQSVVSIVGLDEVDNAKSGLSFAQKSGVKFPLASDPTGNVEAGTFKFAYLPYTVFVNAKGVVQNVDYAPISVANLAKGIASISKP
;
A
#
# COMPACT_ATOMS: atom_id res chain seq x y z
N MET A 1 26.01 -56.13 17.42
CA MET A 1 24.65 -55.68 17.01
C MET A 1 24.22 -54.38 17.70
N MET A 2 25.12 -53.43 18.04
CA MET A 2 24.78 -52.24 18.84
C MET A 2 24.92 -50.90 18.06
N PHE A 3 25.28 -50.94 16.80
CA PHE A 3 25.48 -49.74 15.99
C PHE A 3 24.33 -49.42 14.99
N ILE A 4 23.39 -50.34 14.79
CA ILE A 4 22.29 -50.17 13.82
C ILE A 4 21.12 -49.37 14.43
N SER A 5 20.91 -49.43 15.76
CA SER A 5 19.80 -48.74 16.42
C SER A 5 19.99 -47.21 16.56
N LEU A 6 21.26 -46.75 16.58
CA LEU A 6 21.54 -45.31 16.73
C LEU A 6 21.25 -44.52 15.44
N GLY A 7 21.43 -45.17 14.28
CA GLY A 7 21.20 -44.52 12.97
C GLY A 7 19.72 -44.32 12.64
N ILE A 8 18.83 -45.22 13.07
CA ILE A 8 17.41 -45.15 12.79
C ILE A 8 16.73 -44.05 13.62
N GLY A 9 17.15 -43.85 14.87
CA GLY A 9 16.61 -42.77 15.72
C GLY A 9 16.95 -41.36 15.22
N ALA A 10 18.18 -41.18 14.72
CA ALA A 10 18.60 -39.89 14.17
C ALA A 10 17.87 -39.54 12.85
N ALA A 11 17.67 -40.53 11.98
CA ALA A 11 16.94 -40.35 10.73
C ALA A 11 15.44 -40.00 10.96
N MET A 12 14.80 -40.64 11.94
CA MET A 12 13.39 -40.32 12.28
C MET A 12 13.27 -38.94 12.90
N ALA A 13 14.21 -38.52 13.74
CA ALA A 13 14.19 -37.16 14.33
C ALA A 13 14.35 -36.07 13.26
N ILE A 14 15.21 -36.27 12.27
CA ILE A 14 15.41 -35.31 11.16
C ILE A 14 14.14 -35.24 10.28
N ILE A 15 13.49 -36.35 9.98
CA ILE A 15 12.25 -36.38 9.20
C ILE A 15 11.13 -35.64 9.95
N LEU A 16 11.00 -35.84 11.27
CA LEU A 16 10.02 -35.14 12.09
C LEU A 16 10.24 -33.61 12.11
N ILE A 17 11.50 -33.16 12.22
CA ILE A 17 11.84 -31.74 12.20
C ILE A 17 11.52 -31.10 10.83
N VAL A 18 11.81 -31.80 9.73
CA VAL A 18 11.51 -31.32 8.37
C VAL A 18 10.01 -31.24 8.13
N VAL A 19 9.24 -32.24 8.57
CA VAL A 19 7.78 -32.26 8.42
C VAL A 19 7.13 -31.15 9.24
N VAL A 20 7.56 -30.92 10.47
CA VAL A 20 7.04 -29.80 11.30
C VAL A 20 7.40 -28.45 10.69
N SER A 21 8.59 -28.26 10.11
CA SER A 21 8.98 -27.01 9.45
C SER A 21 8.15 -26.71 8.20
N VAL A 22 7.75 -27.73 7.45
CA VAL A 22 6.88 -27.58 6.26
C VAL A 22 5.43 -27.25 6.66
N LEU A 23 4.95 -27.76 7.81
CA LEU A 23 3.58 -27.49 8.28
C LEU A 23 3.41 -26.15 8.98
N THR A 24 4.50 -25.53 9.52
CA THR A 24 4.42 -24.25 10.23
C THR A 24 4.86 -23.04 9.38
N GLY A 25 5.47 -23.26 8.22
CA GLY A 25 6.06 -22.23 7.36
C GLY A 25 5.09 -21.47 6.41
N GLY A 26 3.79 -21.61 6.54
CA GLY A 26 2.84 -21.20 5.49
C GLY A 26 1.85 -20.06 5.78
N SER A 27 1.83 -19.49 6.97
CA SER A 27 0.66 -18.65 7.35
C SER A 27 0.77 -17.15 7.08
N SER A 28 1.96 -16.55 7.11
CA SER A 28 2.10 -15.09 7.01
C SER A 28 1.88 -14.54 5.59
N SER A 29 2.30 -15.26 4.55
CA SER A 29 2.15 -14.81 3.16
C SER A 29 0.72 -14.91 2.65
N LYS A 30 -0.06 -15.88 3.13
CA LYS A 30 -1.47 -16.08 2.71
C LYS A 30 -2.42 -15.04 3.29
N ALA A 31 -2.19 -14.57 4.52
CA ALA A 31 -3.03 -13.55 5.15
C ALA A 31 -2.93 -12.21 4.43
N ASN A 32 -1.73 -11.77 4.05
CA ASN A 32 -1.53 -10.52 3.30
C ASN A 32 -2.09 -10.60 1.86
N GLN A 33 -2.01 -11.75 1.21
CA GLN A 33 -2.61 -11.95 -0.11
C GLN A 33 -4.15 -12.03 -0.05
N ALA A 34 -4.71 -12.60 0.99
CA ALA A 34 -6.16 -12.66 1.18
C ALA A 34 -6.76 -11.26 1.38
N SER A 35 -6.11 -10.40 2.18
CA SER A 35 -6.53 -9.01 2.38
C SER A 35 -6.40 -8.17 1.09
N LYS A 36 -5.34 -8.37 0.31
CA LYS A 36 -5.16 -7.74 -1.01
C LYS A 36 -6.27 -8.17 -1.97
N SER A 37 -6.61 -9.45 -1.98
CA SER A 37 -7.66 -10.02 -2.82
C SER A 37 -9.05 -9.50 -2.44
N ALA A 38 -9.32 -9.28 -1.16
CA ALA A 38 -10.64 -8.86 -0.68
C ALA A 38 -11.02 -7.43 -1.06
N LEU A 39 -10.05 -6.53 -1.23
CA LEU A 39 -10.31 -5.14 -1.60
C LEU A 39 -10.44 -4.93 -3.11
N ILE A 40 -9.72 -5.72 -3.92
CA ILE A 40 -9.77 -5.63 -5.38
C ILE A 40 -11.17 -6.01 -5.87
N GLY A 41 -11.74 -5.18 -6.75
CA GLY A 41 -13.10 -5.33 -7.25
C GLY A 41 -14.18 -4.76 -6.35
N THR A 42 -13.85 -4.29 -5.13
CA THR A 42 -14.84 -3.66 -4.25
C THR A 42 -14.99 -2.17 -4.56
N LYS A 43 -16.21 -1.65 -4.40
CA LYS A 43 -16.48 -0.23 -4.41
C LYS A 43 -16.17 0.35 -3.03
N VAL A 44 -15.33 1.39 -3.00
CA VAL A 44 -14.94 2.07 -1.75
C VAL A 44 -15.72 3.37 -1.55
N SER A 45 -15.96 3.69 -0.29
CA SER A 45 -16.58 4.96 0.10
C SER A 45 -15.60 6.11 -0.17
N GLY A 46 -16.15 7.30 -0.46
CA GLY A 46 -15.36 8.50 -0.54
C GLY A 46 -14.91 9.02 0.82
N PHE A 47 -14.04 10.01 0.76
CA PHE A 47 -13.59 10.76 1.93
C PHE A 47 -13.55 12.25 1.64
N THR A 48 -13.62 13.04 2.72
CA THR A 48 -13.29 14.47 2.69
C THR A 48 -12.35 14.72 3.85
N LEU A 49 -11.13 15.14 3.54
CA LEU A 49 -10.06 15.39 4.50
C LEU A 49 -9.50 16.79 4.34
N ASN A 50 -8.88 17.31 5.40
CA ASN A 50 -8.13 18.56 5.31
C ASN A 50 -6.89 18.39 4.44
N SER A 51 -6.61 19.36 3.57
CA SER A 51 -5.35 19.39 2.83
C SER A 51 -4.21 19.85 3.73
N LEU A 52 -3.03 19.25 3.56
CA LEU A 52 -1.80 19.70 4.24
C LEU A 52 -1.36 21.11 3.83
N THR A 53 -1.88 21.63 2.71
CA THR A 53 -1.55 22.96 2.17
C THR A 53 -2.71 23.95 2.29
N GLY A 54 -3.77 23.58 2.98
CA GLY A 54 -4.98 24.40 3.19
C GLY A 54 -6.18 23.97 2.33
N GLY A 55 -7.37 24.23 2.85
CA GLY A 55 -8.62 23.76 2.25
C GLY A 55 -8.89 22.28 2.51
N THR A 56 -9.74 21.67 1.67
CA THR A 56 -10.17 20.27 1.78
C THR A 56 -9.95 19.52 0.47
N ILE A 57 -9.73 18.21 0.58
CA ILE A 57 -9.61 17.28 -0.54
C ILE A 57 -10.74 16.25 -0.40
N LYS A 58 -11.59 16.17 -1.41
CA LYS A 58 -12.55 15.08 -1.60
C LYS A 58 -11.91 13.99 -2.44
N ALA A 59 -12.31 12.74 -2.23
CA ALA A 59 -11.87 11.61 -3.04
C ALA A 59 -12.23 11.85 -4.52
N PRO A 60 -11.24 11.98 -5.44
CA PRO A 60 -11.55 12.36 -6.83
C PRO A 60 -12.39 11.32 -7.58
N TYR A 61 -12.32 10.03 -7.20
CA TYR A 61 -13.14 8.98 -7.80
C TYR A 61 -14.64 9.16 -7.54
N GLU A 62 -15.05 9.92 -6.53
CA GLU A 62 -16.48 10.27 -6.33
C GLU A 62 -17.04 11.19 -7.42
N THR A 63 -16.18 11.91 -8.10
CA THR A 63 -16.53 12.79 -9.22
C THR A 63 -16.15 12.21 -10.58
N GLY A 64 -15.89 10.89 -10.63
CA GLY A 64 -15.60 10.16 -11.87
C GLY A 64 -14.16 10.26 -12.35
N HIS A 65 -13.22 10.67 -11.50
CA HIS A 65 -11.79 10.72 -11.86
C HIS A 65 -11.06 9.49 -11.32
N PRO A 66 -10.48 8.63 -12.19
CA PRO A 66 -9.62 7.54 -11.72
C PRO A 66 -8.53 8.09 -10.82
N THR A 67 -8.23 7.40 -9.71
CA THR A 67 -7.38 7.96 -8.66
C THR A 67 -6.35 6.97 -8.18
N VAL A 68 -5.10 7.42 -8.03
CA VAL A 68 -4.07 6.73 -7.26
C VAL A 68 -3.96 7.38 -5.89
N LEU A 69 -4.05 6.58 -4.86
CA LEU A 69 -3.89 6.98 -3.46
C LEU A 69 -2.58 6.42 -2.92
N PHE A 70 -1.70 7.30 -2.42
CA PHE A 70 -0.47 6.93 -1.72
C PHE A 70 -0.66 7.16 -0.23
N PHE A 71 -0.63 6.10 0.56
CA PHE A 71 -0.73 6.18 2.01
C PHE A 71 0.68 6.19 2.61
N PHE A 72 1.00 7.23 3.36
CA PHE A 72 2.33 7.48 3.90
C PHE A 72 2.27 8.17 5.26
N ALA A 73 3.41 8.23 5.95
CA ALA A 73 3.60 9.09 7.13
C ALA A 73 5.07 9.49 7.24
N SER A 74 5.37 10.59 7.93
CA SER A 74 6.75 11.04 8.14
C SER A 74 7.58 10.10 9.01
N TRP A 75 6.94 9.35 9.90
CA TRP A 75 7.57 8.35 10.76
C TRP A 75 7.75 6.98 10.08
N CYS A 76 7.17 6.76 8.90
CA CYS A 76 7.23 5.51 8.16
C CYS A 76 8.57 5.36 7.43
N GLY A 77 9.48 4.54 7.95
CA GLY A 77 10.80 4.32 7.36
C GLY A 77 10.79 3.93 5.87
N PRO A 78 10.01 2.89 5.46
CA PRO A 78 9.91 2.51 4.05
C PRO A 78 9.34 3.60 3.13
N CYS A 79 8.49 4.50 3.66
CA CYS A 79 7.94 5.63 2.91
C CYS A 79 9.03 6.62 2.44
N HIS A 80 10.15 6.71 3.18
CA HIS A 80 11.30 7.52 2.79
C HIS A 80 12.00 7.02 1.52
N VAL A 81 11.80 5.76 1.15
CA VAL A 81 12.29 5.19 -0.11
C VAL A 81 11.26 5.37 -1.23
N GLU A 82 9.98 5.19 -0.92
CA GLU A 82 8.89 5.24 -1.90
C GLU A 82 8.62 6.66 -2.41
N LEU A 83 8.34 7.57 -1.50
CA LEU A 83 7.78 8.88 -1.85
C LEU A 83 8.69 9.71 -2.77
N PRO A 84 10.03 9.78 -2.58
CA PRO A 84 10.92 10.45 -3.53
C PRO A 84 10.93 9.80 -4.91
N ARG A 85 10.85 8.45 -4.98
CA ARG A 85 10.81 7.70 -6.23
C ARG A 85 9.52 7.98 -7.00
N VAL A 86 8.38 7.95 -6.31
CA VAL A 86 7.06 8.27 -6.86
C VAL A 86 7.02 9.71 -7.35
N ALA A 87 7.47 10.67 -6.54
CA ALA A 87 7.50 12.07 -6.91
C ALA A 87 8.35 12.33 -8.16
N LYS A 88 9.54 11.72 -8.24
CA LYS A 88 10.41 11.78 -9.43
C LYS A 88 9.74 11.22 -10.67
N TYR A 89 9.11 10.04 -10.56
CA TYR A 89 8.42 9.40 -11.68
C TYR A 89 7.25 10.26 -12.19
N LEU A 90 6.37 10.72 -11.30
CA LEU A 90 5.20 11.51 -11.67
C LEU A 90 5.57 12.90 -12.22
N SER A 91 6.68 13.49 -11.78
CA SER A 91 7.19 14.74 -12.36
C SER A 91 7.67 14.55 -13.80
N ALA A 92 8.27 13.40 -14.11
CA ALA A 92 8.70 13.06 -15.47
C ALA A 92 7.56 12.54 -16.37
N HIS A 93 6.45 12.08 -15.77
CA HIS A 93 5.30 11.50 -16.47
C HIS A 93 4.00 12.14 -15.94
N PRO A 94 3.71 13.40 -16.31
CA PRO A 94 2.49 14.09 -15.87
C PRO A 94 1.22 13.31 -16.26
N GLN A 95 0.30 13.19 -15.32
CA GLN A 95 -0.98 12.48 -15.52
C GLN A 95 -2.07 13.49 -15.84
N SER A 96 -2.74 13.34 -16.98
CA SER A 96 -3.85 14.22 -17.40
C SER A 96 -5.23 13.62 -17.14
N VAL A 97 -5.33 12.30 -16.99
CA VAL A 97 -6.59 11.56 -16.83
C VAL A 97 -6.77 11.02 -15.41
N VAL A 98 -5.66 10.71 -14.74
CA VAL A 98 -5.65 10.08 -13.41
C VAL A 98 -5.30 11.11 -12.35
N SER A 99 -6.13 11.23 -11.35
CA SER A 99 -5.85 12.02 -10.15
C SER A 99 -4.86 11.29 -9.23
N ILE A 100 -3.95 12.05 -8.64
CA ILE A 100 -2.99 11.53 -7.66
C ILE A 100 -3.23 12.25 -6.34
N VAL A 101 -3.35 11.50 -5.24
CA VAL A 101 -3.51 12.05 -3.88
C VAL A 101 -2.64 11.28 -2.92
N GLY A 102 -1.88 11.98 -2.09
CA GLY A 102 -1.21 11.40 -0.93
C GLY A 102 -2.05 11.57 0.33
N LEU A 103 -2.14 10.51 1.14
CA LEU A 103 -2.80 10.52 2.44
C LEU A 103 -1.74 10.36 3.52
N ASP A 104 -1.63 11.37 4.38
CA ASP A 104 -0.72 11.43 5.52
C ASP A 104 -1.45 10.83 6.74
N GLU A 105 -1.04 9.63 7.12
CA GLU A 105 -1.77 8.75 8.02
C GLU A 105 -1.22 8.82 9.44
N VAL A 106 -2.11 9.11 10.40
CA VAL A 106 -1.78 9.10 11.83
C VAL A 106 -0.47 9.85 12.12
N ASP A 107 -0.31 11.02 11.49
CA ASP A 107 0.89 11.84 11.56
C ASP A 107 0.56 13.28 12.00
N ASN A 108 1.59 14.00 12.40
CA ASN A 108 1.48 15.44 12.57
C ASN A 108 1.53 16.12 11.18
N ALA A 109 0.51 16.87 10.82
CA ALA A 109 0.37 17.51 9.51
C ALA A 109 1.59 18.34 9.07
N LYS A 110 2.27 19.01 10.03
CA LYS A 110 3.51 19.76 9.73
C LYS A 110 4.67 18.83 9.39
N SER A 111 4.78 17.69 10.09
CA SER A 111 5.80 16.67 9.82
C SER A 111 5.56 16.00 8.48
N GLY A 112 4.32 15.56 8.21
CA GLY A 112 3.91 14.96 6.93
C GLY A 112 4.16 15.88 5.76
N LEU A 113 3.76 17.17 5.87
CA LEU A 113 4.01 18.17 4.83
C LEU A 113 5.51 18.38 4.60
N SER A 114 6.30 18.55 5.67
CA SER A 114 7.76 18.73 5.55
C SER A 114 8.43 17.53 4.87
N PHE A 115 8.01 16.32 5.24
CA PHE A 115 8.52 15.09 4.63
C PHE A 115 8.18 15.01 3.14
N ALA A 116 6.92 15.25 2.77
CA ALA A 116 6.47 15.23 1.38
C ALA A 116 7.18 16.29 0.52
N GLN A 117 7.37 17.51 1.04
CA GLN A 117 8.11 18.56 0.37
C GLN A 117 9.56 18.17 0.11
N LYS A 118 10.26 17.64 1.12
CA LYS A 118 11.64 17.13 0.99
C LYS A 118 11.74 15.97 -0.01
N SER A 119 10.68 15.18 -0.14
CA SER A 119 10.57 14.10 -1.12
C SER A 119 10.27 14.57 -2.55
N GLY A 120 10.05 15.87 -2.75
CA GLY A 120 9.78 16.46 -4.07
C GLY A 120 8.34 16.26 -4.57
N VAL A 121 7.40 15.96 -3.68
CA VAL A 121 5.98 15.77 -4.01
C VAL A 121 5.36 17.07 -4.55
N LYS A 122 4.59 16.95 -5.63
CA LYS A 122 3.87 18.05 -6.28
C LYS A 122 2.37 17.81 -6.40
N PHE A 123 1.89 16.60 -6.05
CA PHE A 123 0.47 16.27 -6.06
C PHE A 123 -0.21 16.63 -4.72
N PRO A 124 -1.56 16.74 -4.70
CA PRO A 124 -2.32 17.06 -3.49
C PRO A 124 -2.08 16.09 -2.34
N LEU A 125 -2.03 16.62 -1.11
CA LEU A 125 -1.78 15.90 0.13
C LEU A 125 -2.91 16.14 1.12
N ALA A 126 -3.58 15.09 1.55
CA ALA A 126 -4.61 15.10 2.58
C ALA A 126 -4.07 14.55 3.90
N SER A 127 -4.59 15.06 5.03
CA SER A 127 -4.25 14.57 6.38
C SER A 127 -5.36 13.69 6.91
N ASP A 128 -5.03 12.45 7.30
CA ASP A 128 -5.89 11.54 8.05
C ASP A 128 -5.30 11.25 9.45
N PRO A 129 -5.36 12.21 10.38
CA PRO A 129 -4.68 12.12 11.67
C PRO A 129 -5.22 10.99 12.57
N THR A 130 -6.37 10.45 12.23
CA THR A 130 -7.04 9.36 12.96
C THR A 130 -6.93 8.00 12.28
N GLY A 131 -6.44 7.94 11.03
CA GLY A 131 -6.39 6.71 10.25
C GLY A 131 -7.76 6.17 9.84
N ASN A 132 -8.79 7.01 9.86
CA ASN A 132 -10.16 6.57 9.57
C ASN A 132 -10.35 6.17 8.09
N VAL A 133 -9.65 6.80 7.17
CA VAL A 133 -9.69 6.42 5.75
C VAL A 133 -8.89 5.14 5.54
N GLU A 134 -7.70 5.05 6.13
CA GLU A 134 -6.84 3.87 6.07
C GLU A 134 -7.57 2.63 6.62
N ALA A 135 -7.92 2.66 7.89
CA ALA A 135 -8.52 1.51 8.57
C ALA A 135 -10.01 1.31 8.24
N GLY A 136 -10.77 2.41 8.12
CA GLY A 136 -12.21 2.37 7.92
C GLY A 136 -12.62 2.02 6.50
N THR A 137 -12.03 2.71 5.51
CA THR A 137 -12.41 2.55 4.10
C THR A 137 -11.59 1.45 3.42
N PHE A 138 -10.26 1.46 3.60
CA PHE A 138 -9.36 0.56 2.88
C PHE A 138 -8.96 -0.68 3.69
N LYS A 139 -9.28 -0.75 4.98
CA LYS A 139 -9.05 -1.92 5.86
C LYS A 139 -7.57 -2.28 6.01
N PHE A 140 -6.68 -1.28 6.02
CA PHE A 140 -5.25 -1.45 6.22
C PHE A 140 -4.78 -0.87 7.56
N ALA A 141 -3.58 -1.29 7.98
CA ALA A 141 -2.90 -0.82 9.17
C ALA A 141 -1.37 -0.82 8.99
N TYR A 142 -0.87 -0.77 7.75
CA TYR A 142 0.56 -0.84 7.45
C TYR A 142 0.91 0.14 6.35
N LEU A 143 2.02 0.86 6.52
CA LEU A 143 2.56 1.80 5.54
C LEU A 143 3.89 1.32 4.95
N PRO A 144 4.21 1.68 3.73
CA PRO A 144 3.37 2.33 2.74
C PRO A 144 2.47 1.32 2.01
N TYR A 145 1.39 1.82 1.44
CA TYR A 145 0.65 1.10 0.42
C TYR A 145 0.04 2.07 -0.59
N THR A 146 -0.21 1.55 -1.79
CA THR A 146 -0.76 2.33 -2.90
C THR A 146 -2.03 1.66 -3.41
N VAL A 147 -3.11 2.43 -3.55
CA VAL A 147 -4.40 1.95 -4.04
C VAL A 147 -4.73 2.61 -5.37
N PHE A 148 -5.20 1.81 -6.33
CA PHE A 148 -5.64 2.25 -7.64
C PHE A 148 -7.15 2.10 -7.76
N VAL A 149 -7.85 3.21 -7.83
CA VAL A 149 -9.32 3.28 -7.88
C VAL A 149 -9.76 3.81 -9.24
N ASN A 150 -10.67 3.11 -9.92
CA ASN A 150 -11.19 3.57 -11.19
C ASN A 150 -12.23 4.69 -11.03
N ALA A 151 -12.70 5.27 -12.14
CA ALA A 151 -13.68 6.33 -12.18
C ALA A 151 -15.04 5.99 -11.54
N LYS A 152 -15.32 4.71 -11.30
CA LYS A 152 -16.56 4.22 -10.66
C LYS A 152 -16.40 4.01 -9.14
N GLY A 153 -15.23 4.33 -8.59
CA GLY A 153 -14.91 4.10 -7.19
C GLY A 153 -14.58 2.65 -6.86
N VAL A 154 -14.22 1.82 -7.86
CA VAL A 154 -13.88 0.42 -7.66
C VAL A 154 -12.36 0.25 -7.64
N VAL A 155 -11.85 -0.43 -6.62
CA VAL A 155 -10.42 -0.73 -6.50
C VAL A 155 -10.00 -1.74 -7.57
N GLN A 156 -9.02 -1.37 -8.38
CA GLN A 156 -8.48 -2.22 -9.44
C GLN A 156 -7.19 -2.92 -9.03
N ASN A 157 -6.38 -2.27 -8.22
CA ASN A 157 -5.14 -2.84 -7.70
C ASN A 157 -4.76 -2.22 -6.37
N VAL A 158 -3.96 -2.96 -5.60
CA VAL A 158 -3.30 -2.50 -4.36
C VAL A 158 -1.87 -3.01 -4.37
N ASP A 159 -0.93 -2.13 -4.09
CA ASP A 159 0.46 -2.49 -3.87
C ASP A 159 0.82 -2.23 -2.41
N TYR A 160 1.30 -3.26 -1.73
CA TYR A 160 1.86 -3.18 -0.39
C TYR A 160 3.38 -3.06 -0.47
N ALA A 161 3.98 -2.42 0.47
CA ALA A 161 5.39 -2.08 0.47
C ALA A 161 5.75 -1.00 -0.58
N PRO A 162 6.98 -0.47 -0.56
CA PRO A 162 7.38 0.61 -1.46
C PRO A 162 7.19 0.26 -2.92
N ILE A 163 6.22 0.89 -3.58
CA ILE A 163 5.86 0.58 -4.96
C ILE A 163 7.02 0.79 -5.93
N SER A 164 7.22 -0.14 -6.84
CA SER A 164 8.17 0.03 -7.95
C SER A 164 7.59 0.94 -9.03
N VAL A 165 8.46 1.61 -9.80
CA VAL A 165 8.04 2.42 -10.95
C VAL A 165 7.24 1.60 -11.97
N ALA A 166 7.64 0.34 -12.19
CA ALA A 166 6.94 -0.55 -13.11
C ALA A 166 5.51 -0.88 -12.63
N ASN A 167 5.33 -1.14 -11.33
CA ASN A 167 4.01 -1.40 -10.75
C ASN A 167 3.15 -0.13 -10.75
N LEU A 168 3.74 1.02 -10.46
CA LEU A 168 3.05 2.31 -10.52
C LEU A 168 2.52 2.57 -11.94
N ALA A 169 3.36 2.40 -12.97
CA ALA A 169 2.95 2.57 -14.37
C ALA A 169 1.82 1.60 -14.77
N LYS A 170 1.94 0.32 -14.38
CA LYS A 170 0.90 -0.68 -14.63
C LYS A 170 -0.42 -0.35 -13.92
N GLY A 171 -0.34 0.05 -12.66
CA GLY A 171 -1.50 0.44 -11.87
C GLY A 171 -2.23 1.64 -12.47
N ILE A 172 -1.50 2.70 -12.85
CA ILE A 172 -2.06 3.86 -13.54
C ILE A 172 -2.75 3.43 -14.83
N ALA A 173 -2.09 2.62 -15.67
CA ALA A 173 -2.68 2.12 -16.91
C ALA A 173 -3.95 1.29 -16.69
N SER A 174 -4.06 0.57 -15.58
CA SER A 174 -5.24 -0.26 -15.25
C SER A 174 -6.50 0.54 -14.95
N ILE A 175 -6.35 1.78 -14.46
CA ILE A 175 -7.48 2.66 -14.09
C ILE A 175 -7.73 3.77 -15.11
N SER A 176 -6.82 4.00 -16.06
CA SER A 176 -6.94 5.06 -17.09
C SER A 176 -7.95 4.74 -18.19
N LYS A 177 -8.39 3.48 -18.27
CA LYS A 177 -9.38 3.06 -19.29
C LYS A 177 -10.79 3.32 -18.78
N PRO A 178 -11.71 3.83 -19.61
CA PRO A 178 -13.12 4.04 -19.27
C PRO A 178 -13.87 2.74 -18.95
#